data_59e5e323e43402ed763cee4daf7af3dc
#
_entry.id   59e5e323e43402ed763cee4daf7af3dc
#
_cell.length_a   1.000
_cell.length_b   1.000
_cell.length_c   1.000
_cell.angle_alpha   90.00
_cell.angle_beta   90.00
_cell.angle_gamma   90.00
#
_symmetry.space_group_name_H-M   'P 1'
#
loop_
_entity.id
_entity.type
_entity.pdbx_description
1 polymer ?
#
loop_
_entity_poly.entity_id
_entity_poly.type
_entity_poly.pdbx_seq_one_letter_code
_entity_poly.pdbx_strand_id
1 'polypeptide(L)'
;DGSITEDMRLALLNKTHSNPDNEMFAELLVWYALQVKDYEIALNQEIALDRRFDDREYDIIYLAKIAYDNEQYDIAISAYDYLVKKSKEGAYYEDAVVGLTEVQYTKSEMLHCDVSTEWYSDFEQRIEKECLELGINDKTIPILIIRAEILAFKLDEVEKAIEILNQALTLNLSKYNKSKAKMQ
;
A
#
# COMPACT_ATOMS: atom_id res chain seq x y z
N ASP A 1 31.64 7.72 -10.23
CA ASP A 1 31.00 6.41 -10.50
C ASP A 1 29.56 6.50 -11.03
N GLY A 2 28.96 7.69 -11.09
CA GLY A 2 27.61 7.89 -11.64
C GLY A 2 27.46 7.52 -13.11
N SER A 3 28.53 7.53 -13.92
CA SER A 3 28.46 7.15 -15.35
C SER A 3 28.25 5.63 -15.53
N ILE A 4 28.87 4.80 -14.73
CA ILE A 4 28.77 3.32 -14.83
C ILE A 4 27.34 2.87 -14.47
N THR A 5 26.73 3.49 -13.48
CA THR A 5 25.36 3.20 -13.08
C THR A 5 24.36 3.60 -14.16
N GLU A 6 24.54 4.75 -14.80
CA GLU A 6 23.66 5.20 -15.88
C GLU A 6 23.83 4.35 -17.15
N ASP A 7 25.07 3.98 -17.52
CA ASP A 7 25.33 3.10 -18.65
C ASP A 7 24.69 1.71 -18.44
N MET A 8 24.75 1.17 -17.22
CA MET A 8 24.10 -0.10 -16.86
C MET A 8 22.58 0.00 -16.97
N ARG A 9 21.99 1.08 -16.46
CA ARG A 9 20.55 1.35 -16.57
C ARG A 9 20.10 1.38 -18.01
N LEU A 10 20.77 2.15 -18.86
CA LEU A 10 20.45 2.26 -20.29
C LEU A 10 20.63 0.92 -21.01
N ALA A 11 21.68 0.15 -20.69
CA ALA A 11 21.90 -1.16 -21.27
C ALA A 11 20.76 -2.14 -20.91
N LEU A 12 20.33 -2.17 -19.65
CA LEU A 12 19.21 -3.02 -19.22
C LEU A 12 17.88 -2.59 -19.86
N LEU A 13 17.57 -1.28 -19.90
CA LEU A 13 16.40 -0.78 -20.59
C LEU A 13 16.37 -1.18 -22.07
N ASN A 14 17.48 -1.03 -22.79
CA ASN A 14 17.60 -1.41 -24.20
C ASN A 14 17.41 -2.92 -24.38
N LYS A 15 17.94 -3.73 -23.46
CA LYS A 15 17.79 -5.21 -23.51
C LYS A 15 16.35 -5.63 -23.25
N THR A 16 15.68 -5.01 -22.27
CA THR A 16 14.27 -5.26 -21.98
C THR A 16 13.38 -4.90 -23.18
N HIS A 17 13.60 -3.74 -23.80
CA HIS A 17 12.85 -3.33 -24.99
C HIS A 17 13.11 -4.23 -26.21
N SER A 18 14.36 -4.68 -26.42
CA SER A 18 14.73 -5.50 -27.56
C SER A 18 14.33 -6.97 -27.42
N ASN A 19 14.06 -7.42 -26.21
CA ASN A 19 13.71 -8.81 -25.88
C ASN A 19 12.50 -8.85 -24.95
N PRO A 20 11.32 -8.40 -25.40
CA PRO A 20 10.16 -8.24 -24.53
C PRO A 20 9.67 -9.58 -23.93
N ASP A 21 9.90 -10.71 -24.60
CA ASP A 21 9.49 -12.02 -24.14
C ASP A 21 10.48 -12.67 -23.15
N ASN A 22 11.60 -12.01 -22.86
CA ASN A 22 12.59 -12.48 -21.92
C ASN A 22 12.48 -11.69 -20.60
N GLU A 23 11.80 -12.28 -19.62
CA GLU A 23 11.58 -11.70 -18.29
C GLU A 23 12.87 -11.36 -17.56
N MET A 24 13.95 -12.15 -17.79
CA MET A 24 15.23 -11.99 -17.08
C MET A 24 15.78 -10.56 -17.16
N PHE A 25 15.64 -9.87 -18.32
CA PHE A 25 16.16 -8.51 -18.45
C PHE A 25 15.31 -7.50 -17.67
N ALA A 26 13.99 -7.68 -17.63
CA ALA A 26 13.10 -6.86 -16.83
C ALA A 26 13.32 -7.09 -15.33
N GLU A 27 13.47 -8.34 -14.89
CA GLU A 27 13.81 -8.69 -13.50
C GLU A 27 15.17 -8.12 -13.07
N LEU A 28 16.18 -8.18 -13.93
CA LEU A 28 17.48 -7.55 -13.68
C LEU A 28 17.35 -6.01 -13.56
N LEU A 29 16.48 -5.41 -14.36
CA LEU A 29 16.23 -3.97 -14.28
C LEU A 29 15.52 -3.60 -12.97
N VAL A 30 14.53 -4.39 -12.54
CA VAL A 30 13.89 -4.23 -11.22
C VAL A 30 14.92 -4.36 -10.10
N TRP A 31 15.69 -5.44 -10.11
CA TRP A 31 16.74 -5.64 -9.10
C TRP A 31 17.72 -4.45 -9.06
N TYR A 32 18.19 -4.01 -10.22
CA TYR A 32 19.10 -2.87 -10.32
C TYR A 32 18.45 -1.59 -9.78
N ALA A 33 17.21 -1.30 -10.18
CA ALA A 33 16.47 -0.13 -9.75
C ALA A 33 16.32 -0.09 -8.22
N LEU A 34 16.03 -1.22 -7.60
CA LEU A 34 15.98 -1.34 -6.13
C LEU A 34 17.34 -1.06 -5.47
N GLN A 35 18.47 -1.51 -6.07
CA GLN A 35 19.80 -1.24 -5.52
C GLN A 35 20.15 0.25 -5.54
N VAL A 36 19.71 0.98 -6.57
CA VAL A 36 19.94 2.43 -6.69
C VAL A 36 18.81 3.27 -6.10
N LYS A 37 17.81 2.62 -5.49
CA LYS A 37 16.61 3.23 -4.89
C LYS A 37 15.74 4.00 -5.89
N ASP A 38 15.74 3.58 -7.14
CA ASP A 38 14.83 4.09 -8.18
C ASP A 38 13.54 3.25 -8.17
N TYR A 39 12.70 3.50 -7.16
CA TYR A 39 11.47 2.75 -6.93
C TYR A 39 10.44 2.95 -8.04
N GLU A 40 10.49 4.09 -8.74
CA GLU A 40 9.59 4.36 -9.86
C GLU A 40 9.87 3.42 -11.04
N ILE A 41 11.13 3.28 -11.44
CA ILE A 41 11.52 2.32 -12.49
C ILE A 41 11.18 0.89 -12.05
N ALA A 42 11.47 0.52 -10.81
CA ALA A 42 11.14 -0.80 -10.29
C ALA A 42 9.65 -1.10 -10.41
N LEU A 43 8.78 -0.18 -9.94
CA LEU A 43 7.32 -0.35 -10.01
C LEU A 43 6.82 -0.43 -11.46
N ASN A 44 7.30 0.44 -12.34
CA ASN A 44 6.89 0.44 -13.73
C ASN A 44 7.24 -0.87 -14.44
N GLN A 45 8.38 -1.49 -14.11
CA GLN A 45 8.76 -2.79 -14.66
C GLN A 45 7.92 -3.93 -14.09
N GLU A 46 7.69 -3.96 -12.77
CA GLU A 46 6.82 -4.98 -12.15
C GLU A 46 5.39 -4.94 -12.70
N ILE A 47 4.82 -3.74 -12.85
CA ILE A 47 3.50 -3.57 -13.48
C ILE A 47 3.51 -4.03 -14.94
N ALA A 48 4.58 -3.76 -15.69
CA ALA A 48 4.70 -4.22 -17.07
C ALA A 48 4.81 -5.74 -17.17
N LEU A 49 5.53 -6.38 -16.25
CA LEU A 49 5.62 -7.83 -16.13
C LEU A 49 4.27 -8.43 -15.74
N ASP A 50 3.59 -7.88 -14.73
CA ASP A 50 2.29 -8.35 -14.29
C ASP A 50 1.22 -8.29 -15.40
N ARG A 51 1.18 -7.21 -16.17
CA ARG A 51 0.27 -7.08 -17.32
C ARG A 51 0.53 -8.10 -18.42
N ARG A 52 1.73 -8.67 -18.49
CA ARG A 52 2.13 -9.64 -19.51
C ARG A 52 1.92 -11.07 -19.05
N PHE A 53 2.27 -11.37 -17.80
CA PHE A 53 2.33 -12.74 -17.27
C PHE A 53 1.29 -13.02 -16.20
N ASP A 54 0.69 -11.98 -15.60
CA ASP A 54 -0.36 -12.05 -14.57
C ASP A 54 0.06 -12.83 -13.31
N ASP A 55 1.30 -12.65 -12.85
CA ASP A 55 1.88 -13.40 -11.75
C ASP A 55 2.76 -12.57 -10.77
N ARG A 56 2.73 -11.22 -10.87
CA ARG A 56 3.60 -10.32 -10.09
C ARG A 56 2.94 -9.60 -8.92
N GLU A 57 1.74 -10.00 -8.53
CA GLU A 57 1.02 -9.34 -7.42
C GLU A 57 1.84 -9.33 -6.12
N TYR A 58 2.52 -10.45 -5.82
CA TYR A 58 3.39 -10.54 -4.64
C TYR A 58 4.57 -9.56 -4.72
N ASP A 59 5.23 -9.46 -5.87
CA ASP A 59 6.40 -8.61 -6.07
C ASP A 59 6.01 -7.12 -5.98
N ILE A 60 4.84 -6.77 -6.52
CA ILE A 60 4.27 -5.41 -6.41
C ILE A 60 3.92 -5.07 -4.95
N ILE A 61 3.29 -5.97 -4.19
CA ILE A 61 3.04 -5.80 -2.74
C ILE A 61 4.36 -5.61 -1.98
N TYR A 62 5.36 -6.42 -2.28
CA TYR A 62 6.66 -6.35 -1.64
C TYR A 62 7.36 -5.01 -1.94
N LEU A 63 7.31 -4.57 -3.20
CA LEU A 63 7.85 -3.27 -3.61
C LEU A 63 7.11 -2.11 -2.94
N ALA A 64 5.78 -2.19 -2.82
CA ALA A 64 4.99 -1.19 -2.11
C ALA A 64 5.43 -1.03 -0.66
N LYS A 65 5.70 -2.15 0.04
CA LYS A 65 6.22 -2.14 1.42
C LYS A 65 7.61 -1.53 1.50
N ILE A 66 8.52 -1.90 0.60
CA ILE A 66 9.86 -1.30 0.53
C ILE A 66 9.78 0.21 0.29
N ALA A 67 8.92 0.65 -0.64
CA ALA A 67 8.73 2.06 -0.92
C ALA A 67 8.19 2.81 0.31
N TYR A 68 7.20 2.23 1.00
CA TYR A 68 6.66 2.78 2.25
C TYR A 68 7.73 2.94 3.33
N ASP A 69 8.52 1.88 3.58
CA ASP A 69 9.61 1.88 4.58
C ASP A 69 10.72 2.89 4.25
N ASN A 70 10.85 3.29 2.99
CA ASN A 70 11.77 4.33 2.53
C ASN A 70 11.10 5.70 2.31
N GLU A 71 9.91 5.92 2.87
CA GLU A 71 9.15 7.19 2.82
C GLU A 71 8.76 7.62 1.38
N GLN A 72 8.78 6.67 0.43
CA GLN A 72 8.35 6.90 -0.95
C GLN A 72 6.84 6.66 -1.07
N TYR A 73 6.05 7.45 -0.34
CA TYR A 73 4.61 7.24 -0.18
C TYR A 73 3.85 7.24 -1.51
N ASP A 74 4.21 8.10 -2.47
CA ASP A 74 3.53 8.18 -3.78
C ASP A 74 3.73 6.89 -4.59
N ILE A 75 4.92 6.30 -4.51
CA ILE A 75 5.21 5.01 -5.17
C ILE A 75 4.44 3.89 -4.48
N ALA A 76 4.44 3.85 -3.15
CA ALA A 76 3.68 2.86 -2.39
C ALA A 76 2.17 2.93 -2.68
N ILE A 77 1.59 4.15 -2.71
CA ILE A 77 0.19 4.38 -3.09
C ILE A 77 -0.06 3.86 -4.50
N SER A 78 0.81 4.18 -5.47
CA SER A 78 0.65 3.75 -6.86
C SER A 78 0.69 2.23 -7.01
N ALA A 79 1.55 1.55 -6.25
CA ALA A 79 1.66 0.10 -6.26
C ALA A 79 0.42 -0.59 -5.69
N TYR A 80 -0.04 -0.16 -4.51
CA TYR A 80 -1.26 -0.70 -3.91
C TYR A 80 -2.52 -0.39 -4.73
N ASP A 81 -2.64 0.85 -5.23
CA ASP A 81 -3.77 1.28 -6.06
C ASP A 81 -3.86 0.48 -7.37
N TYR A 82 -2.72 0.13 -7.97
CA TYR A 82 -2.69 -0.77 -9.12
C TYR A 82 -3.35 -2.12 -8.79
N LEU A 83 -3.00 -2.74 -7.67
CA LEU A 83 -3.53 -4.04 -7.27
C LEU A 83 -5.02 -3.96 -6.89
N VAL A 84 -5.44 -2.90 -6.18
CA VAL A 84 -6.85 -2.67 -5.85
C VAL A 84 -7.71 -2.54 -7.11
N LYS A 85 -7.20 -1.85 -8.14
CA LYS A 85 -7.90 -1.68 -9.43
C LYS A 85 -7.85 -2.89 -10.33
N LYS A 86 -6.84 -3.75 -10.17
CA LYS A 86 -6.64 -4.94 -11.01
C LYS A 86 -7.79 -5.94 -10.83
N SER A 87 -8.06 -6.37 -9.62
CA SER A 87 -9.13 -7.34 -9.34
C SER A 87 -9.47 -7.42 -7.86
N LYS A 88 -10.78 -7.37 -7.55
CA LYS A 88 -11.28 -7.65 -6.19
C LYS A 88 -11.12 -9.12 -5.78
N GLU A 89 -10.94 -10.02 -6.72
CA GLU A 89 -10.77 -11.46 -6.51
C GLU A 89 -9.29 -11.86 -6.45
N GLY A 90 -8.37 -10.90 -6.63
CA GLY A 90 -6.93 -11.12 -6.56
C GLY A 90 -6.50 -11.61 -5.18
N ALA A 91 -5.50 -12.50 -5.15
CA ALA A 91 -5.00 -13.09 -3.92
C ALA A 91 -4.50 -12.05 -2.90
N TYR A 92 -4.07 -10.90 -3.36
CA TYR A 92 -3.51 -9.80 -2.56
C TYR A 92 -4.41 -8.57 -2.49
N TYR A 93 -5.67 -8.66 -2.93
CA TYR A 93 -6.60 -7.52 -2.91
C TYR A 93 -6.78 -6.94 -1.51
N GLU A 94 -7.06 -7.79 -0.52
CA GLU A 94 -7.24 -7.36 0.87
C GLU A 94 -5.98 -6.70 1.44
N ASP A 95 -4.80 -7.31 1.19
CA ASP A 95 -3.51 -6.74 1.62
C ASP A 95 -3.23 -5.39 0.93
N ALA A 96 -3.64 -5.24 -0.33
CA ALA A 96 -3.48 -4.00 -1.08
C ALA A 96 -4.42 -2.89 -0.57
N VAL A 97 -5.67 -3.21 -0.24
CA VAL A 97 -6.62 -2.25 0.35
C VAL A 97 -6.11 -1.76 1.71
N VAL A 98 -5.67 -2.67 2.56
CA VAL A 98 -5.10 -2.33 3.88
C VAL A 98 -3.86 -1.47 3.72
N GLY A 99 -2.90 -1.89 2.90
CA GLY A 99 -1.67 -1.14 2.66
C GLY A 99 -1.91 0.25 2.05
N LEU A 100 -2.83 0.36 1.09
CA LEU A 100 -3.22 1.65 0.50
C LEU A 100 -3.76 2.62 1.56
N THR A 101 -4.64 2.13 2.42
CA THR A 101 -5.24 2.93 3.50
C THR A 101 -4.18 3.37 4.51
N GLU A 102 -3.30 2.46 4.95
CA GLU A 102 -2.21 2.79 5.87
C GLU A 102 -1.26 3.86 5.30
N VAL A 103 -0.84 3.72 4.05
CA VAL A 103 0.07 4.68 3.40
C VAL A 103 -0.59 6.05 3.22
N GLN A 104 -1.85 6.09 2.79
CA GLN A 104 -2.58 7.35 2.60
C GLN A 104 -2.78 8.09 3.92
N TYR A 105 -3.12 7.37 4.99
CA TYR A 105 -3.23 7.95 6.33
C TYR A 105 -1.90 8.48 6.83
N THR A 106 -0.82 7.67 6.74
CA THR A 106 0.53 8.11 7.13
C THR A 106 0.96 9.36 6.36
N LYS A 107 0.73 9.39 5.04
CA LYS A 107 1.05 10.57 4.23
C LYS A 107 0.25 11.79 4.65
N SER A 108 -1.05 11.65 4.99
CA SER A 108 -1.87 12.76 5.48
C SER A 108 -1.37 13.33 6.81
N GLU A 109 -0.91 12.48 7.71
CA GLU A 109 -0.33 12.90 8.98
C GLU A 109 1.01 13.66 8.80
N MET A 110 1.79 13.32 7.79
CA MET A 110 3.04 14.03 7.46
C MET A 110 2.79 15.45 6.90
N LEU A 111 1.66 15.68 6.23
CA LEU A 111 1.28 17.00 5.68
C LEU A 111 0.76 17.99 6.74
N HIS A 112 0.53 17.54 7.97
CA HIS A 112 0.12 18.29 9.16
C HIS A 112 -1.09 19.23 8.98
N CYS A 113 -0.89 20.43 8.44
CA CYS A 113 -1.93 21.50 8.39
C CYS A 113 -2.68 21.58 7.06
N ASP A 114 -2.26 20.84 6.05
CA ASP A 114 -2.77 21.00 4.68
C ASP A 114 -3.93 20.04 4.34
N VAL A 115 -4.32 19.16 5.28
CA VAL A 115 -5.40 18.19 5.07
C VAL A 115 -6.69 18.70 5.73
N SER A 116 -7.74 18.88 4.93
CA SER A 116 -9.03 19.39 5.42
C SER A 116 -9.83 18.34 6.20
N THR A 117 -10.70 18.80 7.11
CA THR A 117 -11.67 17.93 7.80
C THR A 117 -12.58 17.19 6.82
N GLU A 118 -12.92 17.82 5.70
CA GLU A 118 -13.73 17.22 4.64
C GLU A 118 -13.01 16.00 4.03
N TRP A 119 -11.71 16.12 3.75
CA TRP A 119 -10.90 14.99 3.28
C TRP A 119 -10.93 13.80 4.29
N TYR A 120 -10.77 14.08 5.59
CA TYR A 120 -10.85 13.03 6.62
C TYR A 120 -12.24 12.40 6.68
N SER A 121 -13.32 13.17 6.48
CA SER A 121 -14.67 12.64 6.42
C SER A 121 -14.87 11.69 5.23
N ASP A 122 -14.42 12.09 4.04
CA ASP A 122 -14.50 11.24 2.83
C ASP A 122 -13.63 9.99 2.97
N PHE A 123 -12.45 10.14 3.58
CA PHE A 123 -11.53 9.03 3.81
C PHE A 123 -12.11 8.01 4.80
N GLU A 124 -12.72 8.47 5.89
CA GLU A 124 -13.42 7.63 6.87
C GLU A 124 -14.56 6.83 6.22
N GLN A 125 -15.42 7.48 5.44
CA GLN A 125 -16.51 6.82 4.73
C GLN A 125 -16.02 5.74 3.76
N ARG A 126 -14.88 5.99 3.11
CA ARG A 126 -14.26 4.97 2.25
C ARG A 126 -13.78 3.78 3.08
N ILE A 127 -13.09 4.01 4.20
CA ILE A 127 -12.65 2.92 5.10
C ILE A 127 -13.85 2.15 5.64
N GLU A 128 -14.93 2.81 6.01
CA GLU A 128 -16.16 2.15 6.42
C GLU A 128 -16.67 1.17 5.38
N LYS A 129 -16.76 1.62 4.13
CA LYS A 129 -17.18 0.79 3.01
C LYS A 129 -16.25 -0.39 2.78
N GLU A 130 -14.94 -0.18 2.83
CA GLU A 130 -13.93 -1.24 2.70
C GLU A 130 -14.07 -2.28 3.83
N CYS A 131 -14.27 -1.84 5.07
CA CYS A 131 -14.52 -2.73 6.20
C CYS A 131 -15.83 -3.53 6.06
N LEU A 132 -16.87 -2.95 5.48
CA LEU A 132 -18.14 -3.66 5.22
C LEU A 132 -17.97 -4.70 4.11
N GLU A 133 -17.18 -4.41 3.07
CA GLU A 133 -16.92 -5.33 1.96
C GLU A 133 -15.99 -6.48 2.36
N LEU A 134 -14.91 -6.21 3.07
CA LEU A 134 -13.89 -7.21 3.45
C LEU A 134 -14.25 -7.97 4.73
N GLY A 135 -15.14 -7.42 5.54
CA GLY A 135 -15.42 -7.93 6.88
C GLY A 135 -14.33 -7.55 7.88
N ILE A 136 -14.62 -7.84 9.16
CA ILE A 136 -13.66 -7.56 10.25
C ILE A 136 -12.91 -8.84 10.58
N ASN A 137 -11.60 -8.84 10.31
CA ASN A 137 -10.69 -9.96 10.52
C ASN A 137 -9.29 -9.45 10.91
N ASP A 138 -8.33 -10.36 11.12
CA ASP A 138 -6.98 -9.99 11.54
C ASP A 138 -6.25 -9.06 10.54
N LYS A 139 -6.56 -9.13 9.24
CA LYS A 139 -5.94 -8.27 8.22
C LYS A 139 -6.55 -6.86 8.23
N THR A 140 -7.87 -6.75 8.46
CA THR A 140 -8.58 -5.46 8.39
C THR A 140 -8.54 -4.65 9.70
N ILE A 141 -8.04 -5.22 10.80
CA ILE A 141 -7.87 -4.49 12.07
C ILE A 141 -7.05 -3.20 11.93
N PRO A 142 -5.93 -3.14 11.19
CA PRO A 142 -5.19 -1.89 11.03
C PRO A 142 -6.05 -0.75 10.51
N ILE A 143 -6.88 -0.99 9.50
CA ILE A 143 -7.74 0.07 8.93
C ILE A 143 -8.92 0.44 9.84
N LEU A 144 -9.42 -0.49 10.67
CA LEU A 144 -10.39 -0.15 11.73
C LEU A 144 -9.78 0.76 12.79
N ILE A 145 -8.52 0.56 13.15
CA ILE A 145 -7.81 1.43 14.09
C ILE A 145 -7.63 2.82 13.48
N ILE A 146 -7.19 2.92 12.22
CA ILE A 146 -7.09 4.20 11.50
C ILE A 146 -8.45 4.91 11.46
N ARG A 147 -9.53 4.17 11.16
CA ARG A 147 -10.90 4.72 11.18
C ARG A 147 -11.24 5.31 12.54
N ALA A 148 -10.98 4.59 13.63
CA ALA A 148 -11.24 5.07 14.98
C ALA A 148 -10.39 6.31 15.33
N GLU A 149 -9.12 6.37 14.90
CA GLU A 149 -8.25 7.53 15.07
C GLU A 149 -8.80 8.76 14.34
N ILE A 150 -9.24 8.60 13.09
CA ILE A 150 -9.85 9.69 12.30
C ILE A 150 -11.11 10.20 13.00
N LEU A 151 -12.01 9.31 13.38
CA LEU A 151 -13.25 9.69 14.09
C LEU A 151 -12.96 10.45 15.38
N ALA A 152 -12.04 9.93 16.22
CA ALA A 152 -11.75 10.52 17.53
C ALA A 152 -10.98 11.85 17.44
N PHE A 153 -9.97 11.94 16.54
CA PHE A 153 -9.00 13.04 16.58
C PHE A 153 -9.13 14.06 15.45
N LYS A 154 -9.85 13.70 14.36
CA LYS A 154 -10.02 14.60 13.20
C LYS A 154 -11.47 15.06 13.02
N LEU A 155 -12.44 14.23 13.44
CA LEU A 155 -13.88 14.48 13.24
C LEU A 155 -14.63 14.74 14.55
N ASP A 156 -13.98 14.65 15.71
CA ASP A 156 -14.57 14.82 17.05
C ASP A 156 -15.76 13.88 17.35
N GLU A 157 -15.71 12.66 16.79
CA GLU A 157 -16.74 11.63 16.94
C GLU A 157 -16.28 10.47 17.85
N VAL A 158 -15.90 10.80 19.09
CA VAL A 158 -15.25 9.89 20.05
C VAL A 158 -16.12 8.67 20.36
N GLU A 159 -17.45 8.83 20.50
CA GLU A 159 -18.37 7.73 20.80
C GLU A 159 -18.35 6.67 19.72
N LYS A 160 -18.38 7.07 18.43
CA LYS A 160 -18.28 6.13 17.30
C LYS A 160 -16.94 5.42 17.26
N ALA A 161 -15.85 6.14 17.55
CA ALA A 161 -14.53 5.52 17.64
C ALA A 161 -14.48 4.42 18.70
N ILE A 162 -15.04 4.67 19.89
CA ILE A 162 -15.12 3.68 20.98
C ILE A 162 -15.96 2.46 20.54
N GLU A 163 -17.07 2.65 19.86
CA GLU A 163 -17.91 1.56 19.37
C GLU A 163 -17.14 0.65 18.41
N ILE A 164 -16.39 1.22 17.45
CA ILE A 164 -15.58 0.47 16.49
C ILE A 164 -14.48 -0.33 17.19
N LEU A 165 -13.75 0.28 18.14
CA LEU A 165 -12.71 -0.41 18.90
C LEU A 165 -13.28 -1.53 19.76
N ASN A 166 -14.44 -1.32 20.37
CA ASN A 166 -15.12 -2.37 21.14
C ASN A 166 -15.55 -3.53 20.26
N GLN A 167 -16.08 -3.29 19.06
CA GLN A 167 -16.38 -4.35 18.10
C GLN A 167 -15.12 -5.17 17.76
N ALA A 168 -14.00 -4.51 17.46
CA ALA A 168 -12.74 -5.18 17.19
C ALA A 168 -12.27 -6.05 18.39
N LEU A 169 -12.45 -5.58 19.61
CA LEU A 169 -12.06 -6.32 20.83
C LEU A 169 -12.95 -7.54 21.16
N THR A 170 -14.22 -7.52 20.73
CA THR A 170 -15.16 -8.64 20.97
C THR A 170 -14.90 -9.82 20.05
N LEU A 171 -14.25 -9.61 18.92
CA LEU A 171 -13.95 -10.67 17.96
C LEU A 171 -12.82 -11.58 18.47
N ASN A 172 -12.80 -12.83 17.99
CA ASN A 172 -11.75 -13.78 18.34
C ASN A 172 -10.48 -13.55 17.48
N LEU A 173 -9.93 -12.34 17.59
CA LEU A 173 -8.75 -11.92 16.87
C LEU A 173 -7.46 -12.41 17.51
N SER A 174 -6.36 -12.30 16.78
CA SER A 174 -5.04 -12.63 17.29
C SER A 174 -4.70 -11.79 18.54
N LYS A 175 -3.83 -12.34 19.42
CA LYS A 175 -3.39 -11.63 20.63
C LYS A 175 -2.72 -10.30 20.31
N TYR A 176 -2.01 -10.23 19.19
CA TYR A 176 -1.32 -9.02 18.74
C TYR A 176 -2.31 -7.89 18.40
N ASN A 177 -3.31 -8.18 17.58
CA ASN A 177 -4.29 -7.19 17.17
C ASN A 177 -5.19 -6.74 18.34
N LYS A 178 -5.55 -7.66 19.26
CA LYS A 178 -6.23 -7.28 20.51
C LYS A 178 -5.40 -6.33 21.37
N SER A 179 -4.09 -6.55 21.45
CA SER A 179 -3.20 -5.66 22.20
C SER A 179 -3.13 -4.27 21.55
N LYS A 180 -3.01 -4.22 20.23
CA LYS A 180 -2.96 -2.95 19.46
C LYS A 180 -4.26 -2.15 19.65
N ALA A 181 -5.43 -2.80 19.55
CA ALA A 181 -6.73 -2.14 19.75
C ALA A 181 -6.97 -1.62 21.18
N LYS A 182 -6.30 -2.20 22.20
CA LYS A 182 -6.40 -1.72 23.59
C LYS A 182 -5.51 -0.53 23.92
N MET A 183 -4.49 -0.27 23.11
CA MET A 183 -3.56 0.83 23.33
C MET A 183 -4.03 2.16 22.69
N GLN A 184 -5.05 2.13 21.84
CA GLN A 184 -5.71 3.29 21.25
C GLN A 184 -6.88 3.76 22.13
#